data_0fef4e6ef02a4db0a35692540d92d95d
#
_entry.id   0fef4e6ef02a4db0a35692540d92d95d
#
_cell.length_a   1.000
_cell.length_b   1.000
_cell.length_c   1.000
_cell.angle_alpha   90.00
_cell.angle_beta   90.00
_cell.angle_gamma   90.00
#
_symmetry.space_group_name_H-M   'P 1'
#
loop_
_entity.id
_entity.type
_entity.pdbx_description
1 polymer ?
#
loop_
_entity_poly.entity_id
_entity_poly.type
_entity_poly.pdbx_seq_one_letter_code
_entity_poly.pdbx_strand_id
1 'polypeptide(L)'
;IRTEHSNVSIFSNDLALLKTIQQIDPELHIDYSQALPAARVGVKQFVRQPKHAYRVYMKSQQVTSSLLGELQKFFSAHSNTLFPCSSFYEWLDSNQRITWKHRFIHGGYFVDYDDEQTLSYLALMYGDILGKKYKLEKRTEDHLKAEDTLQER
;
A
#
# COMPACT_ATOMS: atom_id res chain seq x y z
N ILE A 1 -9.49 -13.75 -7.00
CA ILE A 1 -10.22 -14.23 -8.19
C ILE A 1 -10.99 -13.04 -8.74
N ARG A 2 -10.84 -12.79 -10.03
CA ARG A 2 -11.57 -11.76 -10.76
C ARG A 2 -12.25 -12.39 -11.96
N THR A 3 -13.51 -12.08 -12.20
CA THR A 3 -14.26 -12.52 -13.37
C THR A 3 -14.58 -11.31 -14.25
N GLU A 4 -14.15 -11.36 -15.51
CA GLU A 4 -14.47 -10.35 -16.52
C GLU A 4 -14.98 -11.05 -17.77
N HIS A 5 -16.19 -10.73 -18.17
CA HIS A 5 -16.87 -11.29 -19.36
C HIS A 5 -16.83 -12.81 -19.39
N SER A 6 -16.68 -13.71 -19.39
CA SER A 6 -16.51 -15.17 -19.41
C SER A 6 -15.12 -15.64 -18.98
N ASN A 7 -14.23 -14.74 -18.62
CA ASN A 7 -12.87 -15.11 -18.18
C ASN A 7 -12.77 -15.10 -16.66
N VAL A 8 -12.12 -16.11 -16.10
CA VAL A 8 -11.77 -16.18 -14.67
C VAL A 8 -10.28 -15.99 -14.55
N SER A 9 -9.87 -14.95 -13.83
CA SER A 9 -8.46 -14.70 -13.53
C SER A 9 -8.16 -15.05 -12.06
N ILE A 10 -7.19 -15.91 -11.85
CA ILE A 10 -6.75 -16.35 -10.52
C ILE A 10 -5.36 -15.78 -10.28
N PHE A 11 -5.22 -14.99 -9.21
CA PHE A 11 -3.96 -14.40 -8.81
C PHE A 11 -3.45 -15.10 -7.56
N SER A 12 -2.20 -15.53 -7.56
CA SER A 12 -1.54 -16.13 -6.41
C SER A 12 -0.04 -15.86 -6.47
N ASN A 13 0.57 -15.68 -5.29
CA ASN A 13 2.01 -15.64 -5.13
C ASN A 13 2.60 -17.05 -4.94
N ASP A 14 1.74 -18.07 -4.83
CA ASP A 14 2.13 -19.47 -4.71
C ASP A 14 2.12 -20.13 -6.08
N LEU A 15 3.32 -20.28 -6.65
CA LEU A 15 3.50 -20.91 -7.95
C LEU A 15 3.10 -22.39 -7.94
N ALA A 16 3.27 -23.10 -6.83
CA ALA A 16 2.89 -24.50 -6.72
C ALA A 16 1.38 -24.66 -6.81
N LEU A 17 0.64 -23.76 -6.15
CA LEU A 17 -0.81 -23.71 -6.25
C LEU A 17 -1.28 -23.43 -7.68
N LEU A 18 -0.67 -22.45 -8.37
CA LEU A 18 -1.02 -22.12 -9.76
C LEU A 18 -0.77 -23.29 -10.70
N LYS A 19 0.35 -24.00 -10.55
CA LYS A 19 0.66 -25.21 -11.33
C LYS A 19 -0.33 -26.36 -11.05
N THR A 20 -0.74 -26.52 -9.79
CA THR A 20 -1.75 -27.53 -9.43
C THR A 20 -3.10 -27.21 -10.09
N ILE A 21 -3.50 -25.94 -10.10
CA ILE A 21 -4.74 -25.51 -10.77
C ILE A 21 -4.63 -25.75 -12.29
N GLN A 22 -3.50 -25.45 -12.92
CA GLN A 22 -3.26 -25.70 -14.33
C GLN A 22 -3.29 -27.20 -14.69
N GLN A 23 -2.90 -28.09 -13.77
CA GLN A 23 -3.02 -29.53 -13.97
C GLN A 23 -4.50 -29.99 -13.98
N ILE A 24 -5.35 -29.28 -13.23
CA ILE A 24 -6.80 -29.57 -13.19
C ILE A 24 -7.47 -29.04 -14.47
N ASP A 25 -7.04 -27.90 -14.94
CA ASP A 25 -7.56 -27.28 -16.16
C ASP A 25 -6.40 -26.84 -17.07
N PRO A 26 -6.02 -27.69 -18.07
CA PRO A 26 -4.92 -27.43 -18.98
C PRO A 26 -5.13 -26.20 -19.90
N GLU A 27 -6.35 -25.71 -20.05
CA GLU A 27 -6.64 -24.50 -20.85
C GLU A 27 -6.27 -23.22 -20.11
N LEU A 28 -6.00 -23.31 -18.79
CA LEU A 28 -5.54 -22.17 -18.02
C LEU A 28 -4.12 -21.78 -18.43
N HIS A 29 -3.97 -20.54 -18.84
CA HIS A 29 -2.68 -19.93 -19.13
C HIS A 29 -2.10 -19.28 -17.87
N ILE A 30 -0.88 -19.67 -17.48
CA ILE A 30 -0.17 -19.01 -16.39
C ILE A 30 0.68 -17.88 -17.01
N ASP A 31 0.33 -16.65 -16.71
CA ASP A 31 1.10 -15.46 -17.10
C ASP A 31 2.18 -15.19 -16.04
N TYR A 32 3.42 -15.46 -16.37
CA TYR A 32 4.58 -15.20 -15.51
C TYR A 32 5.12 -13.76 -15.63
N SER A 33 4.65 -12.98 -16.60
CA SER A 33 5.14 -11.62 -16.83
C SER A 33 4.86 -10.70 -15.64
N GLN A 34 3.85 -11.04 -14.84
CA GLN A 34 3.51 -10.35 -13.60
C GLN A 34 4.04 -11.05 -12.33
N ALA A 35 4.74 -12.16 -12.47
CA ALA A 35 5.44 -12.79 -11.36
C ALA A 35 6.62 -11.88 -10.97
N LEU A 36 6.31 -10.81 -10.27
CA LEU A 36 7.33 -10.09 -9.51
C LEU A 36 8.04 -11.11 -8.64
N PRO A 37 9.38 -11.17 -8.64
CA PRO A 37 10.13 -12.04 -7.75
C PRO A 37 9.58 -11.81 -6.36
N ALA A 38 9.08 -12.86 -5.72
CA ALA A 38 8.23 -12.88 -4.53
C ALA A 38 8.33 -11.58 -3.75
N ALA A 39 7.50 -10.62 -4.11
CA ALA A 39 7.47 -9.34 -3.41
C ALA A 39 7.18 -9.73 -1.97
N ARG A 40 8.21 -9.66 -1.12
CA ARG A 40 8.08 -9.99 0.29
C ARG A 40 6.85 -9.24 0.76
N VAL A 41 5.83 -9.95 1.19
CA VAL A 41 4.59 -9.36 1.65
C VAL A 41 4.97 -8.23 2.61
N GLY A 42 4.62 -6.99 2.26
CA GLY A 42 4.98 -5.83 3.05
C GLY A 42 6.31 -5.14 2.71
N VAL A 43 6.95 -5.42 1.58
CA VAL A 43 8.08 -4.64 1.07
C VAL A 43 7.68 -3.89 -0.20
N LYS A 44 8.01 -2.61 -0.30
CA LYS A 44 7.82 -1.79 -1.50
C LYS A 44 9.17 -1.27 -1.98
N GLN A 45 9.50 -1.58 -3.23
CA GLN A 45 10.79 -1.23 -3.83
C GLN A 45 10.70 0.07 -4.63
N PHE A 46 11.74 0.88 -4.56
CA PHE A 46 11.87 2.15 -5.25
C PHE A 46 13.16 2.20 -6.07
N VAL A 47 13.13 2.88 -7.19
CA VAL A 47 14.32 3.12 -8.03
C VAL A 47 15.37 3.95 -7.28
N ARG A 48 14.90 4.96 -6.52
CA ARG A 48 15.76 5.79 -5.67
C ARG A 48 15.66 5.33 -4.22
N GLN A 49 16.70 5.62 -3.43
CA GLN A 49 16.66 5.38 -1.99
C GLN A 49 15.45 6.09 -1.37
N PRO A 50 14.54 5.38 -0.71
CA PRO A 50 13.45 6.01 0.03
C PRO A 50 13.99 6.91 1.13
N LYS A 51 13.30 8.01 1.39
CA LYS A 51 13.66 8.93 2.46
C LYS A 51 13.36 8.36 3.85
N HIS A 52 12.35 7.52 3.94
CA HIS A 52 11.86 6.90 5.18
C HIS A 52 11.91 5.37 5.06
N ALA A 53 11.92 4.69 6.21
CA ALA A 53 12.05 3.23 6.27
C ALA A 53 10.74 2.49 6.00
N TYR A 54 9.61 3.09 6.35
CA TYR A 54 8.31 2.44 6.31
C TYR A 54 7.21 3.34 5.75
N ARG A 55 6.15 2.71 5.26
CA ARG A 55 4.94 3.36 4.78
C ARG A 55 3.70 2.60 5.21
N VAL A 56 2.71 3.30 5.72
CA VAL A 56 1.37 2.77 5.96
C VAL A 56 0.37 3.50 5.06
N TYR A 57 -0.46 2.74 4.36
CA TYR A 57 -1.55 3.29 3.57
C TYR A 57 -2.80 3.48 4.42
N MET A 58 -3.60 4.46 4.06
CA MET A 58 -4.91 4.66 4.68
C MET A 58 -5.92 3.69 4.06
N LYS A 59 -6.89 3.24 4.85
CA LYS A 59 -8.05 2.53 4.30
C LYS A 59 -9.03 3.51 3.67
N SER A 60 -9.64 3.11 2.56
CA SER A 60 -10.75 3.84 1.97
C SER A 60 -11.98 3.70 2.84
N GLN A 61 -12.34 4.77 3.54
CA GLN A 61 -13.52 4.75 4.41
C GLN A 61 -14.04 6.15 4.73
N GLN A 62 -15.28 6.18 5.19
CA GLN A 62 -15.93 7.38 5.67
C GLN A 62 -15.44 7.71 7.09
N VAL A 63 -15.17 8.99 7.35
CA VAL A 63 -14.71 9.50 8.64
C VAL A 63 -15.51 10.71 9.06
N THR A 64 -15.59 10.95 10.37
CA THR A 64 -16.27 12.11 10.93
C THR A 64 -15.35 13.35 10.92
N SER A 65 -15.96 14.54 10.97
CA SER A 65 -15.19 15.79 11.09
C SER A 65 -14.39 15.87 12.40
N SER A 66 -14.90 15.25 13.49
CA SER A 66 -14.17 15.16 14.77
C SER A 66 -12.87 14.39 14.60
N LEU A 67 -12.94 13.19 13.98
CA LEU A 67 -11.76 12.36 13.73
C LEU A 67 -10.72 13.07 12.87
N LEU A 68 -11.16 13.86 11.88
CA LEU A 68 -10.24 14.65 11.06
C LEU A 68 -9.48 15.68 11.86
N GLY A 69 -10.17 16.41 12.75
CA GLY A 69 -9.53 17.39 13.63
C GLY A 69 -8.54 16.75 14.60
N GLU A 70 -8.85 15.55 15.09
CA GLU A 70 -7.95 14.77 15.95
C GLU A 70 -6.72 14.27 15.19
N LEU A 71 -6.91 13.71 13.99
CA LEU A 71 -5.82 13.25 13.12
C LEU A 71 -4.85 14.39 12.78
N GLN A 72 -5.37 15.57 12.46
CA GLN A 72 -4.53 16.70 12.14
C GLN A 72 -3.71 17.16 13.35
N LYS A 73 -4.33 17.27 14.54
CA LYS A 73 -3.61 17.57 15.77
C LYS A 73 -2.52 16.53 16.05
N PHE A 74 -2.86 15.25 15.83
CA PHE A 74 -1.93 14.14 16.02
C PHE A 74 -0.73 14.25 15.06
N PHE A 75 -0.96 14.44 13.76
CA PHE A 75 0.13 14.60 12.79
C PHE A 75 0.96 15.88 13.04
N SER A 76 0.33 16.97 13.45
CA SER A 76 1.06 18.18 13.82
C SER A 76 1.96 17.98 15.03
N ALA A 77 1.49 17.25 16.05
CA ALA A 77 2.28 16.92 17.24
C ALA A 77 3.44 15.95 16.96
N HIS A 78 3.33 15.12 15.92
CA HIS A 78 4.32 14.11 15.54
C HIS A 78 4.97 14.40 14.17
N SER A 79 5.04 15.65 13.77
CA SER A 79 5.54 16.09 12.45
C SER A 79 7.01 15.76 12.17
N ASN A 80 7.77 15.42 13.20
CA ASN A 80 9.16 14.98 13.12
C ASN A 80 9.33 13.45 12.98
N THR A 81 8.28 12.67 13.14
CA THR A 81 8.30 11.20 13.11
C THR A 81 7.32 10.58 12.14
N LEU A 82 6.24 11.30 11.82
CA LEU A 82 5.20 10.88 10.87
C LEU A 82 5.11 11.88 9.71
N PHE A 83 5.16 11.37 8.50
CA PHE A 83 5.23 12.15 7.27
C PHE A 83 4.08 11.80 6.33
N PRO A 84 2.88 12.39 6.52
CA PRO A 84 1.78 12.22 5.59
C PRO A 84 2.18 12.65 4.18
N CYS A 85 1.74 11.94 3.14
CA CYS A 85 1.95 12.40 1.77
C CYS A 85 1.27 13.77 1.57
N SER A 86 1.83 14.60 0.67
CA SER A 86 1.35 15.97 0.45
C SER A 86 -0.14 16.03 0.16
N SER A 87 -0.65 15.15 -0.69
CA SER A 87 -2.07 15.08 -1.02
C SER A 87 -2.97 14.74 0.18
N PHE A 88 -2.48 13.91 1.11
CA PHE A 88 -3.21 13.61 2.34
C PHE A 88 -3.18 14.80 3.32
N TYR A 89 -2.04 15.45 3.43
CA TYR A 89 -1.89 16.62 4.28
C TYR A 89 -2.78 17.79 3.80
N GLU A 90 -2.76 18.08 2.49
CA GLU A 90 -3.60 19.09 1.86
C GLU A 90 -5.10 18.77 2.03
N TRP A 91 -5.46 17.48 1.90
CA TRP A 91 -6.82 17.02 2.12
C TRP A 91 -7.26 17.20 3.58
N LEU A 92 -6.41 16.91 4.56
CA LEU A 92 -6.67 17.15 5.97
C LEU A 92 -6.89 18.65 6.23
N ASP A 93 -6.04 19.52 5.69
CA ASP A 93 -6.12 20.97 5.89
C ASP A 93 -7.38 21.56 5.23
N SER A 94 -7.65 21.19 3.98
CA SER A 94 -8.81 21.71 3.25
C SER A 94 -10.16 21.29 3.86
N ASN A 95 -10.21 20.13 4.49
CA ASN A 95 -11.44 19.60 5.07
C ASN A 95 -11.79 20.13 6.45
N GLN A 96 -10.93 20.91 7.10
CA GLN A 96 -11.27 21.58 8.36
C GLN A 96 -12.38 22.62 8.24
N ARG A 97 -12.43 23.30 7.12
CA ARG A 97 -13.32 24.46 6.91
C ARG A 97 -14.72 24.11 6.47
N ILE A 98 -14.99 22.83 6.21
CA ILE A 98 -16.25 22.41 5.61
C ILE A 98 -17.12 21.67 6.64
N THR A 99 -18.33 22.15 6.85
CA THR A 99 -19.30 21.70 7.87
C THR A 99 -20.00 20.37 7.60
N TRP A 100 -19.64 19.63 6.56
CA TRP A 100 -20.24 18.33 6.25
C TRP A 100 -19.87 17.29 7.30
N LYS A 101 -20.84 16.52 7.76
CA LYS A 101 -20.70 15.55 8.85
C LYS A 101 -19.76 14.38 8.55
N HIS A 102 -19.57 14.01 7.29
CA HIS A 102 -18.76 12.86 6.88
C HIS A 102 -17.84 13.18 5.72
N ARG A 103 -16.67 12.61 5.75
CA ARG A 103 -15.61 12.71 4.74
C ARG A 103 -15.14 11.34 4.34
N PHE A 104 -14.58 11.22 3.16
CA PHE A 104 -14.06 9.96 2.66
C PHE A 104 -12.53 10.02 2.54
N ILE A 105 -11.84 9.16 3.29
CA ILE A 105 -10.40 8.94 3.15
C ILE A 105 -10.19 8.03 1.94
N HIS A 106 -9.28 8.42 1.04
CA HIS A 106 -8.89 7.58 -0.08
C HIS A 106 -7.78 6.61 0.31
N GLY A 107 -7.88 5.34 -0.13
CA GLY A 107 -6.89 4.31 0.13
C GLY A 107 -5.52 4.52 -0.57
N GLY A 108 -5.41 5.55 -1.42
CA GLY A 108 -4.13 5.99 -1.99
C GLY A 108 -3.31 6.90 -1.07
N TYR A 109 -3.91 7.45 -0.02
CA TYR A 109 -3.19 8.25 0.97
C TYR A 109 -2.28 7.36 1.81
N PHE A 110 -1.13 7.89 2.20
CA PHE A 110 -0.18 7.17 3.02
C PHE A 110 0.56 8.09 3.99
N VAL A 111 1.16 7.47 4.99
CA VAL A 111 2.04 8.11 5.95
C VAL A 111 3.36 7.34 5.96
N ASP A 112 4.46 8.05 5.72
CA ASP A 112 5.80 7.51 5.88
C ASP A 112 6.28 7.72 7.32
N TYR A 113 7.11 6.81 7.80
CA TYR A 113 7.64 6.86 9.18
C TYR A 113 8.94 6.06 9.27
N ASP A 114 9.73 6.36 10.30
CA ASP A 114 11.00 5.69 10.57
C ASP A 114 10.97 4.88 11.87
N ASP A 115 10.04 5.21 12.78
CA ASP A 115 9.92 4.62 14.10
C ASP A 115 8.60 3.86 14.27
N GLU A 116 8.71 2.55 14.56
CA GLU A 116 7.57 1.67 14.81
C GLU A 116 6.80 2.05 16.09
N GLN A 117 7.43 2.69 17.06
CA GLN A 117 6.76 3.11 18.27
C GLN A 117 5.71 4.19 17.99
N THR A 118 6.08 5.18 17.19
CA THR A 118 5.15 6.25 16.78
C THR A 118 3.99 5.69 15.95
N LEU A 119 4.27 4.72 15.06
CA LEU A 119 3.19 4.03 14.35
C LEU A 119 2.27 3.26 15.31
N SER A 120 2.82 2.65 16.35
CA SER A 120 2.02 1.92 17.34
C SER A 120 1.04 2.84 18.06
N TYR A 121 1.43 4.07 18.38
CA TYR A 121 0.51 5.07 18.93
C TYR A 121 -0.58 5.44 17.93
N LEU A 122 -0.22 5.67 16.66
CA LEU A 122 -1.19 5.94 15.61
C LEU A 122 -2.17 4.77 15.44
N ALA A 123 -1.65 3.53 15.47
CA ALA A 123 -2.46 2.33 15.35
C ALA A 123 -3.38 2.11 16.55
N LEU A 124 -2.92 2.43 17.75
CA LEU A 124 -3.72 2.32 18.98
C LEU A 124 -4.90 3.31 18.96
N MET A 125 -4.66 4.54 18.52
CA MET A 125 -5.67 5.60 18.48
C MET A 125 -6.59 5.50 17.27
N TYR A 126 -6.08 5.08 16.12
CA TYR A 126 -6.73 5.20 14.82
C TYR A 126 -6.54 3.96 13.93
N GLY A 127 -6.38 2.77 14.53
CA GLY A 127 -6.10 1.53 13.79
C GLY A 127 -7.12 1.18 12.72
N ASP A 128 -8.37 1.57 12.91
CA ASP A 128 -9.45 1.31 11.96
C ASP A 128 -9.24 1.99 10.61
N ILE A 129 -8.54 3.13 10.58
CA ILE A 129 -8.25 3.86 9.34
C ILE A 129 -6.91 3.46 8.70
N LEU A 130 -6.10 2.66 9.37
CA LEU A 130 -4.82 2.20 8.86
C LEU A 130 -5.00 0.95 8.00
N GLY A 131 -4.37 0.95 6.84
CA GLY A 131 -4.38 -0.13 5.87
C GLY A 131 -3.08 -0.94 5.89
N LYS A 132 -2.61 -1.30 4.69
CA LYS A 132 -1.41 -2.10 4.51
C LYS A 132 -0.15 -1.32 4.88
N LYS A 133 0.76 -1.99 5.56
CA LYS A 133 2.08 -1.50 5.96
C LYS A 133 3.16 -2.10 5.08
N TYR A 134 4.14 -1.28 4.70
CA TYR A 134 5.26 -1.70 3.86
C TYR A 134 6.57 -1.19 4.41
N LYS A 135 7.61 -2.03 4.36
CA LYS A 135 8.99 -1.59 4.43
C LYS A 135 9.39 -1.01 3.07
N LEU A 136 10.07 0.12 3.07
CA LEU A 136 10.53 0.79 1.87
C LEU A 136 11.98 0.43 1.63
N GLU A 137 12.31 -0.11 0.48
CA GLU A 137 13.67 -0.50 0.13
C GLU A 137 14.06 0.06 -1.24
N LYS A 138 15.34 0.37 -1.41
CA LYS A 138 15.89 0.68 -2.74
C LYS A 138 15.91 -0.62 -3.54
N ARG A 139 15.52 -0.54 -4.80
CA ARG A 139 15.61 -1.64 -5.76
C ARG A 139 17.08 -1.96 -5.99
N THR A 140 17.49 -3.21 -5.85
CA THR A 140 18.85 -3.65 -6.14
C THR A 140 19.02 -3.93 -7.63
N GLU A 141 20.26 -3.83 -8.14
CA GLU A 141 20.58 -4.09 -9.55
C GLU A 141 20.26 -5.52 -9.99
N ASP A 142 20.26 -6.48 -9.08
CA ASP A 142 19.89 -7.87 -9.36
C ASP A 142 18.43 -8.01 -9.79
N HIS A 143 17.55 -7.14 -9.30
CA HIS A 143 16.16 -7.09 -9.73
C HIS A 143 15.98 -6.50 -11.13
N LEU A 144 16.85 -5.54 -11.52
CA LEU A 144 16.82 -4.96 -12.86
C LEU A 144 17.28 -5.97 -13.92
N LYS A 145 18.33 -6.74 -13.62
CA LYS A 145 18.82 -7.79 -14.52
C LYS A 145 17.81 -8.93 -14.70
N ALA A 146 17.04 -9.26 -13.68
CA ALA A 146 16.01 -10.28 -13.78
C ALA A 146 14.85 -9.86 -14.69
N GLU A 147 14.50 -8.57 -14.73
CA GLU A 147 13.48 -8.05 -15.65
C GLU A 147 13.97 -8.00 -17.10
N ASP A 148 15.22 -7.57 -17.33
CA ASP A 148 15.81 -7.52 -18.69
C ASP A 148 15.90 -8.94 -19.31
N THR A 149 16.21 -9.94 -18.50
CA THR A 149 16.30 -11.35 -18.96
C THR A 149 14.92 -11.94 -19.29
N LEU A 150 13.84 -11.41 -18.70
CA LEU A 150 12.47 -11.85 -19.00
C LEU A 150 11.87 -11.15 -20.22
N GLN A 151 12.38 -9.97 -20.61
CA GLN A 151 11.94 -9.25 -21.82
C GLN A 151 12.61 -9.77 -23.10
N GLU A 152 13.73 -10.51 -23.00
CA GLU A 152 14.45 -11.08 -24.14
C GLU A 152 14.00 -12.50 -24.54
N ARG A 153 12.95 -13.03 -23.91
CA ARG A 153 12.37 -14.35 -24.21
C ARG A 153 10.95 -14.23 -24.74
#